data_787eff2d87a2196eded1628abb60bda9
#
_entry.id   787eff2d87a2196eded1628abb60bda9
#
_cell.length_a   1.000
_cell.length_b   1.000
_cell.length_c   1.000
_cell.angle_alpha   90.00
_cell.angle_beta   90.00
_cell.angle_gamma   90.00
#
_symmetry.space_group_name_H-M   'P 1'
#
loop_
_entity.id
_entity.type
_entity.pdbx_description
1 polymer ?
#
loop_
_entity_poly.entity_id
_entity_poly.type
_entity_poly.pdbx_seq_one_letter_code
_entity_poly.pdbx_strand_id
1 'polypeptide(L)'
;MPQDKRNIYKIAREARGLTQEAAAEKLGISDSSIRAYETGQRVPPNEVVELMAICYDAQHLAFQHLRETNSMYGSIVPAVPDCSVLEASAKLINRIYEFADSHSDRRLMRIAEDNVIDLDERPEFDAILEDLQEIVEAALAVKCARQGGA
;
A
#
# COMPACT_ATOMS: atom_id res chain seq x y z
N MET A 1 10.94 25.80 4.16
CA MET A 1 10.69 25.29 2.79
C MET A 1 9.57 24.27 2.89
N PRO A 2 8.46 24.44 2.19
CA PRO A 2 7.49 23.36 2.13
C PRO A 2 8.20 22.18 1.46
N GLN A 3 8.23 21.04 2.12
CA GLN A 3 8.63 19.81 1.48
C GLN A 3 7.75 19.65 0.25
N ASP A 4 8.37 19.61 -0.90
CA ASP A 4 7.71 19.32 -2.17
C ASP A 4 7.11 17.92 -2.02
N LYS A 5 5.84 17.89 -1.62
CA LYS A 5 5.11 16.64 -1.44
C LYS A 5 4.97 16.04 -2.82
N ARG A 6 5.90 15.16 -3.18
CA ARG A 6 5.93 14.55 -4.50
C ARG A 6 4.58 13.95 -4.81
N ASN A 7 3.97 14.43 -5.87
CA ASN A 7 2.65 13.97 -6.30
C ASN A 7 2.72 12.50 -6.72
N ILE A 8 1.90 11.65 -6.09
CA ILE A 8 1.90 10.20 -6.32
C ILE A 8 1.53 9.83 -7.77
N TYR A 9 0.62 10.58 -8.39
CA TYR A 9 0.17 10.32 -9.77
C TYR A 9 1.26 10.65 -10.78
N LYS A 10 1.96 11.75 -10.58
CA LYS A 10 3.10 12.16 -11.41
C LYS A 10 4.25 11.16 -11.29
N ILE A 11 4.60 10.74 -10.09
CA ILE A 11 5.66 9.75 -9.84
C ILE A 11 5.35 8.44 -10.56
N ALA A 12 4.13 7.94 -10.44
CA ALA A 12 3.71 6.70 -11.09
C ALA A 12 3.77 6.79 -12.63
N ARG A 13 3.31 7.91 -13.19
CA ARG A 13 3.38 8.15 -14.63
C ARG A 13 4.83 8.22 -15.13
N GLU A 14 5.67 8.98 -14.46
CA GLU A 14 7.08 9.15 -14.85
C GLU A 14 7.85 7.83 -14.72
N ALA A 15 7.58 7.04 -13.67
CA ALA A 15 8.19 5.72 -13.51
C ALA A 15 7.84 4.77 -14.67
N ARG A 16 6.67 4.95 -15.30
CA ARG A 16 6.28 4.21 -16.51
C ARG A 16 6.89 4.78 -17.80
N GLY A 17 7.50 5.96 -17.73
CA GLY A 17 8.09 6.62 -18.90
C GLY A 17 7.07 7.29 -19.83
N LEU A 18 5.87 7.61 -19.32
CA LEU A 18 4.82 8.26 -20.11
C LEU A 18 4.86 9.77 -19.97
N THR A 19 4.63 10.48 -21.09
CA THR A 19 4.34 11.92 -21.06
C THR A 19 2.91 12.15 -20.57
N GLN A 20 2.59 13.40 -20.20
CA GLN A 20 1.23 13.77 -19.81
C GLN A 20 0.22 13.51 -20.94
N GLU A 21 0.60 13.86 -22.16
CA GLU A 21 -0.22 13.68 -23.36
C GLU A 21 -0.48 12.18 -23.65
N ALA A 22 0.55 11.36 -23.58
CA ALA A 22 0.42 9.92 -23.79
C ALA A 22 -0.46 9.26 -22.71
N ALA A 23 -0.30 9.69 -21.46
CA ALA A 23 -1.13 9.21 -20.37
C ALA A 23 -2.59 9.63 -20.54
N ALA A 24 -2.84 10.88 -20.88
CA ALA A 24 -4.20 11.39 -21.12
C ALA A 24 -4.91 10.61 -22.23
N GLU A 25 -4.22 10.36 -23.35
CA GLU A 25 -4.74 9.54 -24.45
C GLU A 25 -5.12 8.13 -23.99
N LYS A 26 -4.20 7.45 -23.27
CA LYS A 26 -4.44 6.09 -22.76
C LYS A 26 -5.58 6.01 -21.74
N LEU A 27 -5.72 7.03 -20.92
CA LEU A 27 -6.76 7.11 -19.87
C LEU A 27 -8.11 7.63 -20.40
N GLY A 28 -8.14 8.17 -21.62
CA GLY A 28 -9.34 8.76 -22.19
C GLY A 28 -9.80 10.05 -21.50
N ILE A 29 -8.86 10.82 -20.94
CA ILE A 29 -9.11 12.09 -20.27
C ILE A 29 -8.30 13.22 -20.92
N SER A 30 -8.60 14.47 -20.57
CA SER A 30 -7.88 15.63 -21.12
C SER A 30 -6.51 15.83 -20.48
N ASP A 31 -5.57 16.45 -21.22
CA ASP A 31 -4.28 16.86 -20.70
C ASP A 31 -4.41 17.80 -19.51
N SER A 32 -5.41 18.68 -19.53
CA SER A 32 -5.70 19.58 -18.42
C SER A 32 -6.13 18.83 -17.15
N SER A 33 -6.83 17.71 -17.28
CA SER A 33 -7.19 16.84 -16.15
C SER A 33 -5.95 16.19 -15.54
N ILE A 34 -5.06 15.61 -16.35
CA ILE A 34 -3.79 15.05 -15.88
C ILE A 34 -3.00 16.13 -15.11
N ARG A 35 -2.87 17.30 -15.69
CA ARG A 35 -2.14 18.42 -15.09
C ARG A 35 -2.74 18.87 -13.77
N ALA A 36 -4.06 18.95 -13.68
CA ALA A 36 -4.77 19.28 -12.45
C ALA A 36 -4.54 18.26 -11.33
N TYR A 37 -4.53 16.97 -11.65
CA TYR A 37 -4.24 15.90 -10.70
C TYR A 37 -2.78 15.93 -10.23
N GLU A 38 -1.84 16.14 -11.11
CA GLU A 38 -0.41 16.13 -10.81
C GLU A 38 0.06 17.42 -10.08
N THR A 39 -0.67 18.50 -10.19
CA THR A 39 -0.40 19.74 -9.44
C THR A 39 -1.13 19.84 -8.11
N GLY A 40 -2.05 18.90 -7.83
CA GLY A 40 -2.87 18.92 -6.62
C GLY A 40 -4.06 19.88 -6.68
N GLN A 41 -4.32 20.51 -7.82
CA GLN A 41 -5.49 21.39 -8.00
C GLN A 41 -6.81 20.61 -7.91
N ARG A 42 -6.79 19.37 -8.30
CA ARG A 42 -7.94 18.48 -8.25
C ARG A 42 -7.53 17.06 -7.88
N VAL A 43 -8.35 16.39 -7.09
CA VAL A 43 -8.15 14.98 -6.73
C VAL A 43 -8.84 14.12 -7.79
N PRO A 44 -8.12 13.15 -8.40
CA PRO A 44 -8.76 12.25 -9.36
C PRO A 44 -9.81 11.38 -8.66
N PRO A 45 -10.95 11.09 -9.31
CA PRO A 45 -11.92 10.13 -8.79
C PRO A 45 -11.33 8.71 -8.79
N ASN A 46 -11.89 7.83 -7.98
CA ASN A 46 -11.39 6.46 -7.82
C ASN A 46 -11.30 5.70 -9.15
N GLU A 47 -12.30 5.87 -10.02
CA GLU A 47 -12.36 5.22 -11.33
C GLU A 47 -11.17 5.62 -12.22
N VAL A 48 -10.74 6.87 -12.15
CA VAL A 48 -9.55 7.35 -12.88
C VAL A 48 -8.27 6.76 -12.27
N VAL A 49 -8.20 6.68 -10.95
CA VAL A 49 -7.04 6.09 -10.27
C VAL A 49 -6.90 4.60 -10.58
N GLU A 50 -8.00 3.86 -10.66
CA GLU A 50 -7.99 2.45 -11.09
C GLU A 50 -7.39 2.30 -12.50
N LEU A 51 -7.80 3.15 -13.43
CA LEU A 51 -7.24 3.18 -14.78
C LEU A 51 -5.77 3.59 -14.79
N MET A 52 -5.38 4.56 -13.95
CA MET A 52 -3.98 4.95 -13.79
C MET A 52 -3.13 3.78 -13.27
N ALA A 53 -3.60 3.05 -12.26
CA ALA A 53 -2.89 1.91 -11.71
C ALA A 53 -2.61 0.83 -12.76
N ILE A 54 -3.56 0.57 -13.64
CA ILE A 54 -3.41 -0.37 -14.76
C ILE A 54 -2.46 0.21 -15.81
N CYS A 55 -2.71 1.44 -16.25
CA CYS A 55 -1.95 2.10 -17.33
C CYS A 55 -0.48 2.30 -16.97
N TYR A 56 -0.20 2.65 -15.72
CA TYR A 56 1.16 2.91 -15.23
C TYR A 56 1.85 1.67 -14.65
N ASP A 57 1.16 0.53 -14.63
CA ASP A 57 1.64 -0.69 -13.94
C ASP A 57 2.05 -0.38 -12.48
N ALA A 58 1.16 0.31 -11.79
CA ALA A 58 1.39 0.83 -10.45
C ALA A 58 0.24 0.45 -9.50
N GLN A 59 0.14 -0.84 -9.17
CA GLN A 59 -0.93 -1.36 -8.31
C GLN A 59 -0.96 -0.68 -6.92
N HIS A 60 0.20 -0.30 -6.40
CA HIS A 60 0.33 0.43 -5.14
C HIS A 60 -0.29 1.85 -5.18
N LEU A 61 -0.50 2.43 -6.37
CA LEU A 61 -1.07 3.77 -6.51
C LEU A 61 -2.49 3.86 -5.93
N ALA A 62 -3.29 2.80 -6.08
CA ALA A 62 -4.63 2.74 -5.51
C ALA A 62 -4.60 2.84 -3.97
N PHE A 63 -3.68 2.13 -3.33
CA PHE A 63 -3.47 2.20 -1.88
C PHE A 63 -3.00 3.59 -1.44
N GLN A 64 -2.04 4.18 -2.15
CA GLN A 64 -1.55 5.53 -1.87
C GLN A 64 -2.66 6.57 -1.99
N HIS A 65 -3.48 6.47 -3.05
CA HIS A 65 -4.62 7.36 -3.26
C HIS A 65 -5.63 7.28 -2.11
N LEU A 66 -6.05 6.08 -1.74
CA LEU A 66 -6.99 5.88 -0.63
C LEU A 66 -6.42 6.34 0.70
N ARG A 67 -5.14 6.11 0.93
CA ARG A 67 -4.46 6.55 2.14
C ARG A 67 -4.39 8.07 2.26
N GLU A 68 -4.16 8.79 1.16
CA GLU A 68 -4.09 10.25 1.15
C GLU A 68 -5.46 10.92 1.18
N THR A 69 -6.47 10.30 0.56
CA THR A 69 -7.81 10.89 0.42
C THR A 69 -8.81 10.47 1.51
N ASN A 70 -8.49 9.43 2.26
CA ASN A 70 -9.36 8.92 3.32
C ASN A 70 -8.54 8.67 4.59
N SER A 71 -8.71 9.55 5.60
CA SER A 71 -7.98 9.47 6.87
C SER A 71 -8.27 8.18 7.63
N MET A 72 -9.49 7.66 7.54
CA MET A 72 -9.87 6.41 8.19
C MET A 72 -9.16 5.21 7.55
N TYR A 73 -9.04 5.19 6.24
CA TYR A 73 -8.28 4.17 5.52
C TYR A 73 -6.81 4.16 5.95
N GLY A 74 -6.19 5.33 6.02
CA GLY A 74 -4.80 5.48 6.45
C GLY A 74 -4.51 5.02 7.89
N SER A 75 -5.53 5.00 8.76
CA SER A 75 -5.40 4.49 10.13
C SER A 75 -5.56 2.97 10.24
N ILE A 76 -6.20 2.33 9.26
CA ILE A 76 -6.51 0.89 9.28
C ILE A 76 -5.55 0.09 8.41
N VAL A 77 -5.23 0.61 7.23
CA VAL A 77 -4.41 -0.08 6.23
C VAL A 77 -2.99 0.48 6.24
N PRO A 78 -1.95 -0.37 6.39
CA PRO A 78 -0.57 0.09 6.38
C PRO A 78 -0.15 0.62 5.00
N ALA A 79 0.92 1.43 4.98
CA ALA A 79 1.54 1.85 3.74
C ALA A 79 2.12 0.63 3.00
N VAL A 80 1.88 0.57 1.69
CA VAL A 80 2.40 -0.51 0.84
C VAL A 80 3.64 -0.01 0.11
N PRO A 81 4.82 -0.63 0.32
CA PRO A 81 6.03 -0.21 -0.36
C PRO A 81 6.01 -0.59 -1.84
N ASP A 82 6.65 0.22 -2.67
CA ASP A 82 6.92 -0.10 -4.07
C ASP A 82 8.19 -0.95 -4.16
N CYS A 83 8.05 -2.23 -4.43
CA CYS A 83 9.15 -3.17 -4.50
C CYS A 83 8.90 -4.25 -5.55
N SER A 84 9.94 -5.03 -5.86
CA SER A 84 9.81 -6.18 -6.75
C SER A 84 9.06 -7.34 -6.08
N VAL A 85 8.51 -8.24 -6.87
CA VAL A 85 7.82 -9.42 -6.36
C VAL A 85 8.77 -10.32 -5.55
N LEU A 86 10.04 -10.38 -5.92
CA LEU A 86 11.05 -11.16 -5.19
C LEU A 86 11.30 -10.59 -3.78
N GLU A 87 11.52 -9.27 -3.70
CA GLU A 87 11.74 -8.58 -2.41
C GLU A 87 10.53 -8.71 -1.50
N ALA A 88 9.32 -8.46 -2.03
CA ALA A 88 8.07 -8.57 -1.28
C ALA A 88 7.85 -9.99 -0.77
N SER A 89 8.07 -11.00 -1.61
CA SER A 89 7.89 -12.41 -1.27
C SER A 89 8.89 -12.87 -0.20
N ALA A 90 10.16 -12.51 -0.34
CA ALA A 90 11.19 -12.83 0.65
C ALA A 90 10.86 -12.23 2.01
N LYS A 91 10.43 -10.99 2.04
CA LYS A 91 10.03 -10.29 3.27
C LYS A 91 8.82 -10.95 3.93
N LEU A 92 7.79 -11.28 3.15
CA LEU A 92 6.61 -11.97 3.65
C LEU A 92 6.96 -13.33 4.28
N ILE A 93 7.75 -14.14 3.59
CA ILE A 93 8.14 -15.46 4.09
C ILE A 93 8.94 -15.33 5.39
N ASN A 94 9.88 -14.38 5.46
CA ASN A 94 10.65 -14.13 6.68
C ASN A 94 9.73 -13.73 7.86
N ARG A 95 8.75 -12.87 7.63
CA ARG A 95 7.78 -12.46 8.68
C ARG A 95 6.93 -13.62 9.16
N ILE A 96 6.50 -14.50 8.25
CA ILE A 96 5.74 -15.70 8.60
C ILE A 96 6.59 -16.64 9.47
N TYR A 97 7.85 -16.89 9.11
CA TYR A 97 8.76 -17.73 9.91
C TYR A 97 9.05 -17.10 11.27
N GLU A 98 9.34 -15.81 11.35
CA GLU A 98 9.54 -15.12 12.63
C GLU A 98 8.32 -15.25 13.55
N PHE A 99 7.12 -15.12 13.02
CA PHE A 99 5.88 -15.29 13.76
C PHE A 99 5.74 -16.72 14.32
N ALA A 100 6.03 -17.73 13.52
CA ALA A 100 5.97 -19.13 13.93
C ALA A 100 7.10 -19.49 14.92
N ASP A 101 8.33 -19.06 14.66
CA ASP A 101 9.50 -19.37 15.49
C ASP A 101 9.41 -18.72 16.87
N SER A 102 8.81 -17.54 16.97
CA SER A 102 8.55 -16.87 18.25
C SER A 102 7.37 -17.45 19.02
N HIS A 103 6.70 -18.45 18.47
CA HIS A 103 5.46 -19.05 19.01
C HIS A 103 4.31 -18.06 19.21
N SER A 104 4.26 -17.00 18.41
CA SER A 104 3.20 -15.99 18.48
C SER A 104 1.81 -16.58 18.19
N ASP A 105 1.74 -17.60 17.34
CA ASP A 105 0.52 -18.37 17.07
C ASP A 105 -0.05 -19.01 18.35
N ARG A 106 0.79 -19.65 19.13
CA ARG A 106 0.36 -20.31 20.39
C ARG A 106 0.00 -19.28 21.46
N ARG A 107 0.79 -18.21 21.56
CA ARG A 107 0.52 -17.13 22.53
C ARG A 107 -0.80 -16.42 22.22
N LEU A 108 -1.07 -16.16 20.95
CA LEU A 108 -2.33 -15.56 20.51
C LEU A 108 -3.53 -16.45 20.86
N MET A 109 -3.43 -17.76 20.59
CA MET A 109 -4.49 -18.71 20.92
C MET A 109 -4.75 -18.80 22.42
N ARG A 110 -3.71 -18.77 23.26
CA ARG A 110 -3.84 -18.75 24.70
C ARG A 110 -4.57 -17.49 25.20
N ILE A 111 -4.18 -16.31 24.70
CA ILE A 111 -4.79 -15.03 25.07
C ILE A 111 -6.26 -14.98 24.62
N ALA A 112 -6.58 -15.54 23.47
CA ALA A 112 -7.92 -15.50 22.90
C ALA A 112 -8.90 -16.53 23.48
N GLU A 113 -8.44 -17.41 24.38
CA GLU A 113 -9.22 -18.57 24.86
C GLU A 113 -10.56 -18.19 25.49
N ASP A 114 -10.60 -17.14 26.28
CA ASP A 114 -11.81 -16.67 26.96
C ASP A 114 -12.53 -15.50 26.25
N ASN A 115 -12.04 -15.06 25.09
CA ASN A 115 -12.53 -13.92 24.32
C ASN A 115 -12.42 -12.56 25.05
N VAL A 116 -11.56 -12.45 26.06
CA VAL A 116 -11.32 -11.22 26.81
C VAL A 116 -9.82 -10.94 26.85
N ILE A 117 -9.41 -9.75 26.50
CA ILE A 117 -8.02 -9.32 26.63
C ILE A 117 -7.92 -8.47 27.91
N ASP A 118 -7.38 -9.04 28.96
CA ASP A 118 -7.21 -8.34 30.23
C ASP A 118 -6.00 -7.39 30.21
N LEU A 119 -5.80 -6.67 31.32
CA LEU A 119 -4.73 -5.69 31.43
C LEU A 119 -3.33 -6.32 31.45
N ASP A 120 -3.21 -7.54 31.96
CA ASP A 120 -1.94 -8.24 32.03
C ASP A 120 -1.53 -8.82 30.65
N GLU A 121 -2.51 -9.20 29.86
CA GLU A 121 -2.33 -9.74 28.50
C GLU A 121 -2.13 -8.67 27.44
N ARG A 122 -2.61 -7.45 27.70
CA ARG A 122 -2.61 -6.35 26.71
C ARG A 122 -1.25 -6.09 26.09
N PRO A 123 -0.13 -5.99 26.81
CA PRO A 123 1.17 -5.74 26.21
C PRO A 123 1.61 -6.85 25.26
N GLU A 124 1.38 -8.12 25.60
CA GLU A 124 1.72 -9.26 24.76
C GLU A 124 0.82 -9.32 23.51
N PHE A 125 -0.47 -9.07 23.69
CA PHE A 125 -1.43 -9.00 22.60
C PHE A 125 -1.08 -7.89 21.61
N ASP A 126 -0.77 -6.70 22.08
CA ASP A 126 -0.39 -5.57 21.22
C ASP A 126 0.90 -5.85 20.43
N ALA A 127 1.88 -6.53 21.05
CA ALA A 127 3.10 -6.96 20.35
C ALA A 127 2.80 -7.97 19.24
N ILE A 128 1.90 -8.91 19.48
CA ILE A 128 1.46 -9.88 18.45
C ILE A 128 0.71 -9.16 17.32
N LEU A 129 -0.11 -8.15 17.63
CA LEU A 129 -0.79 -7.34 16.61
C LEU A 129 0.20 -6.57 15.72
N GLU A 130 1.29 -6.08 16.28
CA GLU A 130 2.37 -5.43 15.50
C GLU A 130 3.00 -6.43 14.53
N ASP A 131 3.32 -7.64 14.98
CA ASP A 131 3.86 -8.71 14.12
C ASP A 131 2.87 -9.07 12.99
N LEU A 132 1.58 -9.19 13.31
CA LEU A 132 0.54 -9.45 12.31
C LEU A 132 0.39 -8.30 11.32
N GLN A 133 0.51 -7.06 11.77
CA GLN A 133 0.46 -5.90 10.90
C GLN A 133 1.62 -5.89 9.90
N GLU A 134 2.81 -6.27 10.33
CA GLU A 134 3.97 -6.42 9.42
C GLU A 134 3.75 -7.54 8.38
N ILE A 135 3.07 -8.62 8.76
CA ILE A 135 2.68 -9.68 7.81
C ILE A 135 1.64 -9.15 6.80
N VAL A 136 0.64 -8.41 7.25
CA VAL A 136 -0.36 -7.78 6.38
C VAL A 136 0.32 -6.84 5.38
N GLU A 137 1.21 -5.97 5.84
CA GLU A 137 1.98 -5.05 4.99
C GLU A 137 2.78 -5.82 3.93
N ALA A 138 3.50 -6.86 4.33
CA ALA A 138 4.28 -7.68 3.41
C ALA A 138 3.41 -8.44 2.41
N ALA A 139 2.24 -8.95 2.83
CA ALA A 139 1.29 -9.61 1.95
C ALA A 139 0.69 -8.65 0.91
N LEU A 140 0.34 -7.43 1.32
CA LEU A 140 -0.12 -6.38 0.41
C LEU A 140 0.99 -5.97 -0.57
N ALA A 141 2.24 -5.92 -0.11
CA ALA A 141 3.39 -5.64 -0.96
C ALA A 141 3.56 -6.70 -2.06
N VAL A 142 3.35 -7.98 -1.75
CA VAL A 142 3.36 -9.06 -2.77
C VAL A 142 2.24 -8.86 -3.78
N LYS A 143 1.03 -8.55 -3.32
CA LYS A 143 -0.13 -8.31 -4.18
C LYS A 143 0.10 -7.16 -5.16
N CYS A 144 0.76 -6.10 -4.71
CA CYS A 144 0.98 -4.87 -5.46
C CYS A 144 2.34 -4.80 -6.15
N ALA A 145 3.23 -5.77 -5.91
CA ALA A 145 4.59 -5.77 -6.43
C ALA A 145 4.62 -5.72 -7.96
N ARG A 146 5.63 -5.03 -8.47
CA ARG A 146 5.89 -4.97 -9.90
C ARG A 146 6.26 -6.37 -10.41
N GLN A 147 5.44 -6.87 -11.28
CA GLN A 147 5.72 -8.09 -12.02
C GLN A 147 6.58 -7.67 -13.20
N GLY A 148 7.87 -8.05 -13.20
CA GLY A 148 8.74 -7.78 -14.33
C GLY A 148 8.11 -8.34 -15.61
N GLY A 149 7.36 -7.52 -16.32
CA GLY A 149 6.78 -7.84 -17.61
C GLY A 149 7.81 -7.60 -18.71
N ALA A 150 7.83 -8.48 -19.65
CA ALA A 150 8.53 -8.28 -20.90
C ALA A 150 8.01 -7.02 -21.62
#